data_7caf7a80359a98b6f6685818d344d935
#
_entry.id   7caf7a80359a98b6f6685818d344d935
#
_cell.length_a   1.000
_cell.length_b   1.000
_cell.length_c   1.000
_cell.angle_alpha   90.00
_cell.angle_beta   90.00
_cell.angle_gamma   90.00
#
_symmetry.space_group_name_H-M   'P 1'
#
loop_
_entity.id
_entity.type
_entity.pdbx_description
1 polymer ?
#
loop_
_entity_poly.entity_id
_entity_poly.type
_entity_poly.pdbx_seq_one_letter_code
_entity_poly.pdbx_strand_id
1 'polypeptide(L)'
;MDVPREYVRLGLAFDRLERGFVDAWTGPADVRAEVESGPVPSPASLAARARELLAELASAGLTPEREAFLRGQLTGLECSARVLAGEPTDFLEQVEAYFQVRPALGDPATYERAHRELDALLPGDGSLLERYTAYRDTVVVPPQRLAEAVREWSTLLRERTRRAFPLPDEELVEYDVVSDKPWAGFNYYLGGFRSNVAINADLPVALGGLPFLVAHESYPGHHTERCRKQAGLSDLPELDIWLVNTPENVLAEGLADLGLTALELEDWGAVAQDLYADLGIAFDGERGARIASAAKDLGAVRQDAAILMHASGASPEQAEAHLARWALQSPDRARKTVSFLTHPLWRAYMTTYVEGARLLSAWLDARPAGSRVGERFARLLDEQLTPAGLAAELAA
;
A
#
# COMPACT_ATOMS: atom_id res chain seq x y z
N MET A 1 28.27 -17.07 4.88
CA MET A 1 26.93 -17.43 4.34
C MET A 1 26.45 -16.30 3.45
N ASP A 2 25.74 -16.58 2.35
CA ASP A 2 25.12 -15.52 1.50
C ASP A 2 23.75 -15.18 2.11
N VAL A 3 23.74 -14.25 3.07
CA VAL A 3 22.53 -13.89 3.82
C VAL A 3 21.40 -13.39 2.91
N PRO A 4 21.62 -12.53 1.87
CA PRO A 4 20.58 -12.12 0.95
C PRO A 4 19.87 -13.27 0.23
N ARG A 5 20.63 -14.24 -0.30
CA ARG A 5 20.03 -15.41 -0.96
C ARG A 5 19.29 -16.33 0.01
N GLU A 6 19.79 -16.47 1.21
CA GLU A 6 19.13 -17.27 2.24
C GLU A 6 17.85 -16.58 2.76
N TYR A 7 17.80 -15.24 2.78
CA TYR A 7 16.58 -14.49 3.05
C TYR A 7 15.50 -14.78 1.97
N VAL A 8 15.88 -14.78 0.69
CA VAL A 8 14.97 -15.14 -0.41
C VAL A 8 14.40 -16.54 -0.22
N ARG A 9 15.27 -17.54 0.06
CA ARG A 9 14.84 -18.93 0.32
C ARG A 9 13.88 -19.03 1.52
N LEU A 10 14.17 -18.26 2.58
CA LEU A 10 13.31 -18.19 3.75
C LEU A 10 11.93 -17.61 3.40
N GLY A 11 11.88 -16.51 2.65
CA GLY A 11 10.63 -15.91 2.17
C GLY A 11 9.77 -16.88 1.35
N LEU A 12 10.38 -17.57 0.37
CA LEU A 12 9.71 -18.60 -0.42
C LEU A 12 9.22 -19.77 0.46
N ALA A 13 9.94 -20.11 1.52
CA ALA A 13 9.53 -21.14 2.47
C ALA A 13 8.28 -20.75 3.29
N PHE A 14 8.12 -19.45 3.60
CA PHE A 14 6.90 -18.93 4.25
C PHE A 14 5.66 -19.14 3.37
N ASP A 15 5.75 -18.92 2.05
CA ASP A 15 4.62 -19.08 1.13
C ASP A 15 4.13 -20.54 1.04
N ARG A 16 4.98 -21.49 1.38
CA ARG A 16 4.60 -22.91 1.47
C ARG A 16 3.75 -23.22 2.71
N LEU A 17 3.94 -22.43 3.77
CA LEU A 17 3.17 -22.57 5.01
C LEU A 17 1.90 -21.74 4.99
N GLU A 18 1.99 -20.50 4.51
CA GLU A 18 0.91 -19.53 4.42
C GLU A 18 0.86 -18.96 2.99
N ARG A 19 -0.06 -19.47 2.18
CA ARG A 19 -0.22 -19.05 0.78
C ARG A 19 -0.57 -17.56 0.69
N GLY A 20 0.15 -16.82 -0.17
CA GLY A 20 0.02 -15.37 -0.32
C GLY A 20 0.96 -14.59 0.62
N PHE A 21 1.88 -15.27 1.30
CA PHE A 21 2.94 -14.59 2.03
C PHE A 21 3.96 -13.94 1.08
N VAL A 22 4.22 -14.58 -0.07
CA VAL A 22 4.94 -13.99 -1.19
C VAL A 22 3.94 -13.28 -2.10
N ASP A 23 3.97 -11.96 -2.08
CA ASP A 23 3.11 -11.10 -2.90
C ASP A 23 3.63 -11.01 -4.35
N ALA A 24 4.95 -10.92 -4.54
CA ALA A 24 5.57 -10.99 -5.86
C ALA A 24 6.91 -11.72 -5.83
N TRP A 25 7.22 -12.39 -6.95
CA TRP A 25 8.47 -13.07 -7.19
C TRP A 25 8.94 -12.88 -8.64
N THR A 26 10.11 -12.30 -8.82
CA THR A 26 10.74 -12.06 -10.14
C THR A 26 12.10 -12.72 -10.29
N GLY A 27 12.55 -13.43 -9.26
CA GLY A 27 13.83 -14.14 -9.26
C GLY A 27 13.83 -15.43 -10.08
N PRO A 28 14.96 -16.14 -10.11
CA PRO A 28 15.13 -17.35 -10.88
C PRO A 28 14.13 -18.46 -10.50
N ALA A 29 13.51 -19.09 -11.50
CA ALA A 29 12.48 -20.11 -11.29
C ALA A 29 13.02 -21.37 -10.60
N ASP A 30 14.28 -21.70 -10.79
CA ASP A 30 14.95 -22.85 -10.17
C ASP A 30 15.11 -22.67 -8.66
N VAL A 31 15.34 -21.45 -8.16
CA VAL A 31 15.38 -21.16 -6.71
C VAL A 31 14.03 -21.45 -6.06
N ARG A 32 12.92 -21.01 -6.68
CA ARG A 32 11.58 -21.33 -6.21
C ARG A 32 11.29 -22.82 -6.25
N ALA A 33 11.61 -23.48 -7.36
CA ALA A 33 11.41 -24.91 -7.53
C ALA A 33 12.20 -25.74 -6.50
N GLU A 34 13.43 -25.34 -6.19
CA GLU A 34 14.24 -25.97 -5.14
C GLU A 34 13.54 -25.90 -3.77
N VAL A 35 13.09 -24.72 -3.35
CA VAL A 35 12.36 -24.54 -2.08
C VAL A 35 11.05 -25.33 -2.08
N GLU A 36 10.30 -25.34 -3.18
CA GLU A 36 9.04 -26.05 -3.30
C GLU A 36 9.19 -27.58 -3.24
N SER A 37 10.32 -28.12 -3.72
CA SER A 37 10.61 -29.56 -3.69
C SER A 37 10.98 -30.08 -2.29
N GLY A 38 11.41 -29.20 -1.38
CA GLY A 38 11.79 -29.56 -0.01
C GLY A 38 10.59 -29.92 0.88
N PRO A 39 10.82 -30.34 2.13
CA PRO A 39 9.74 -30.55 3.11
C PRO A 39 9.02 -29.23 3.44
N VAL A 40 7.73 -29.31 3.77
CA VAL A 40 7.00 -28.13 4.28
C VAL A 40 7.60 -27.73 5.64
N PRO A 41 8.03 -26.47 5.82
CA PRO A 41 8.67 -26.07 7.07
C PRO A 41 7.64 -25.95 8.20
N SER A 42 8.12 -26.06 9.44
CA SER A 42 7.31 -25.67 10.61
C SER A 42 7.50 -24.20 10.93
N PRO A 43 6.52 -23.53 11.57
CA PRO A 43 6.71 -22.16 12.05
C PRO A 43 7.96 -21.98 12.93
N ALA A 44 8.22 -22.94 13.83
CA ALA A 44 9.40 -22.92 14.70
C ALA A 44 10.71 -22.98 13.90
N SER A 45 10.76 -23.78 12.82
CA SER A 45 11.95 -23.85 11.96
C SER A 45 12.18 -22.55 11.18
N LEU A 46 11.12 -21.89 10.73
CA LEU A 46 11.22 -20.57 10.08
C LEU A 46 11.72 -19.50 11.06
N ALA A 47 11.18 -19.48 12.29
CA ALA A 47 11.65 -18.55 13.32
C ALA A 47 13.14 -18.77 13.67
N ALA A 48 13.55 -20.03 13.83
CA ALA A 48 14.95 -20.36 14.10
C ALA A 48 15.86 -19.88 12.96
N ARG A 49 15.45 -20.12 11.69
CA ARG A 49 16.22 -19.70 10.53
C ARG A 49 16.32 -18.18 10.41
N ALA A 50 15.24 -17.46 10.68
CA ALA A 50 15.25 -15.98 10.69
C ALA A 50 16.24 -15.45 11.73
N ARG A 51 16.27 -16.02 12.95
CA ARG A 51 17.24 -15.65 14.01
C ARG A 51 18.69 -15.93 13.63
N GLU A 52 18.97 -17.08 13.01
CA GLU A 52 20.30 -17.39 12.49
C GLU A 52 20.77 -16.33 11.49
N LEU A 53 19.93 -15.98 10.50
CA LEU A 53 20.24 -14.96 9.50
C LEU A 53 20.44 -13.58 10.12
N LEU A 54 19.61 -13.20 11.11
CA LEU A 54 19.77 -11.95 11.87
C LEU A 54 21.13 -11.90 12.61
N ALA A 55 21.58 -13.01 13.17
CA ALA A 55 22.88 -13.08 13.84
C ALA A 55 24.06 -12.97 12.86
N GLU A 56 23.91 -13.46 11.64
CA GLU A 56 24.96 -13.44 10.60
C GLU A 56 25.11 -12.09 9.89
N LEU A 57 24.08 -11.21 9.93
CA LEU A 57 24.05 -9.95 9.19
C LEU A 57 25.30 -9.08 9.41
N ALA A 58 25.73 -8.90 10.66
CA ALA A 58 26.88 -8.05 10.99
C ALA A 58 28.20 -8.55 10.38
N SER A 59 28.29 -9.85 10.04
CA SER A 59 29.45 -10.47 9.42
C SER A 59 29.32 -10.69 7.92
N ALA A 60 28.16 -10.33 7.32
CA ALA A 60 27.86 -10.62 5.92
C ALA A 60 28.57 -9.69 4.90
N GLY A 61 29.27 -8.65 5.38
CA GLY A 61 29.99 -7.70 4.51
C GLY A 61 29.10 -6.82 3.63
N LEU A 62 27.87 -6.56 4.09
CA LEU A 62 26.88 -5.71 3.41
C LEU A 62 27.15 -4.22 3.68
N THR A 63 26.61 -3.33 2.83
CA THR A 63 26.57 -1.92 3.16
C THR A 63 25.62 -1.67 4.34
N PRO A 64 25.77 -0.56 5.09
CA PRO A 64 24.89 -0.27 6.23
C PRO A 64 23.40 -0.22 5.85
N GLU A 65 23.07 0.36 4.69
CA GLU A 65 21.71 0.48 4.18
C GLU A 65 21.11 -0.91 3.89
N ARG A 66 21.88 -1.76 3.21
CA ARG A 66 21.47 -3.12 2.87
C ARG A 66 21.34 -4.01 4.10
N GLU A 67 22.25 -3.84 5.08
CA GLU A 67 22.14 -4.53 6.38
C GLU A 67 20.89 -4.09 7.13
N ALA A 68 20.60 -2.78 7.18
CA ALA A 68 19.41 -2.23 7.84
C ALA A 68 18.12 -2.74 7.18
N PHE A 69 18.06 -2.78 5.86
CA PHE A 69 16.95 -3.34 5.10
C PHE A 69 16.71 -4.80 5.47
N LEU A 70 17.69 -5.67 5.27
CA LEU A 70 17.57 -7.11 5.56
C LEU A 70 17.27 -7.38 7.04
N ARG A 71 17.81 -6.60 7.96
CA ARG A 71 17.48 -6.70 9.37
C ARG A 71 16.01 -6.44 9.64
N GLY A 72 15.44 -5.41 9.04
CA GLY A 72 14.01 -5.12 9.13
C GLY A 72 13.16 -6.27 8.56
N GLN A 73 13.49 -6.71 7.36
CA GLN A 73 12.79 -7.82 6.70
C GLN A 73 12.82 -9.11 7.55
N LEU A 74 14.00 -9.51 8.01
CA LEU A 74 14.17 -10.71 8.82
C LEU A 74 13.49 -10.61 10.21
N THR A 75 13.42 -9.41 10.80
CA THR A 75 12.67 -9.17 12.03
C THR A 75 11.17 -9.39 11.82
N GLY A 76 10.63 -8.88 10.70
CA GLY A 76 9.24 -9.14 10.32
C GLY A 76 8.96 -10.63 10.10
N LEU A 77 9.86 -11.34 9.44
CA LEU A 77 9.74 -12.79 9.22
C LEU A 77 9.82 -13.58 10.53
N GLU A 78 10.74 -13.24 11.43
CA GLU A 78 10.85 -13.90 12.74
C GLU A 78 9.55 -13.75 13.54
N CYS A 79 9.01 -12.53 13.60
CA CYS A 79 7.74 -12.26 14.26
C CYS A 79 6.57 -13.01 13.59
N SER A 80 6.51 -13.02 12.25
CA SER A 80 5.49 -13.77 11.50
C SER A 80 5.52 -15.26 11.82
N ALA A 81 6.71 -15.85 11.90
CA ALA A 81 6.87 -17.26 12.26
C ALA A 81 6.38 -17.57 13.68
N ARG A 82 6.64 -16.69 14.65
CA ARG A 82 6.12 -16.85 16.03
C ARG A 82 4.58 -16.74 16.07
N VAL A 83 4.02 -15.79 15.33
CA VAL A 83 2.57 -15.65 15.23
C VAL A 83 1.94 -16.91 14.61
N LEU A 84 2.54 -17.45 13.54
CA LEU A 84 2.09 -18.70 12.91
C LEU A 84 2.26 -19.93 13.82
N ALA A 85 3.22 -19.88 14.76
CA ALA A 85 3.38 -20.90 15.80
C ALA A 85 2.31 -20.79 16.91
N GLY A 86 1.47 -19.75 16.90
CA GLY A 86 0.47 -19.49 17.93
C GLY A 86 1.06 -18.86 19.20
N GLU A 87 2.27 -18.29 19.13
CA GLU A 87 2.85 -17.58 20.27
C GLU A 87 2.06 -16.29 20.54
N PRO A 88 1.70 -16.00 21.79
CA PRO A 88 1.06 -14.74 22.16
C PRO A 88 1.98 -13.55 21.80
N THR A 89 1.46 -12.64 21.01
CA THR A 89 2.19 -11.44 20.59
C THR A 89 1.26 -10.24 20.71
N ASP A 90 1.71 -9.18 21.39
CA ASP A 90 0.99 -7.92 21.42
C ASP A 90 0.83 -7.36 19.99
N PHE A 91 -0.35 -6.82 19.67
CA PHE A 91 -0.64 -6.37 18.31
C PHE A 91 0.25 -5.20 17.88
N LEU A 92 0.51 -4.23 18.79
CA LEU A 92 1.35 -3.07 18.46
C LEU A 92 2.83 -3.48 18.32
N GLU A 93 3.29 -4.43 19.13
CA GLU A 93 4.63 -5.02 18.98
C GLU A 93 4.76 -5.81 17.69
N GLN A 94 3.70 -6.52 17.29
CA GLN A 94 3.62 -7.21 15.99
C GLN A 94 3.73 -6.22 14.83
N VAL A 95 2.96 -5.13 14.84
CA VAL A 95 3.02 -4.09 13.80
C VAL A 95 4.41 -3.46 13.74
N GLU A 96 5.01 -3.16 14.89
CA GLU A 96 6.35 -2.57 14.96
C GLU A 96 7.42 -3.53 14.39
N ALA A 97 7.33 -4.83 14.71
CA ALA A 97 8.24 -5.83 14.16
C ALA A 97 8.08 -6.01 12.65
N TYR A 98 6.84 -5.97 12.14
CA TYR A 98 6.57 -6.11 10.71
C TYR A 98 6.98 -4.88 9.91
N PHE A 99 6.66 -3.69 10.42
CA PHE A 99 6.60 -2.48 9.60
C PHE A 99 7.49 -1.34 10.09
N GLN A 100 8.19 -1.51 11.22
CA GLN A 100 9.04 -0.46 11.84
C GLN A 100 8.27 0.84 12.12
N VAL A 101 6.97 0.74 12.32
CA VAL A 101 6.08 1.84 12.71
C VAL A 101 5.23 1.42 13.89
N ARG A 102 4.84 2.39 14.73
CA ARG A 102 3.97 2.14 15.88
C ARG A 102 2.69 2.95 15.72
N PRO A 103 1.60 2.32 15.25
CA PRO A 103 0.35 3.02 15.00
C PRO A 103 -0.30 3.47 16.32
N ALA A 104 -1.02 4.57 16.25
CA ALA A 104 -1.83 5.09 17.34
C ALA A 104 -3.25 5.37 16.85
N LEU A 105 -4.20 5.44 17.78
CA LEU A 105 -5.56 5.87 17.46
C LEU A 105 -5.52 7.30 16.91
N GLY A 106 -6.32 7.55 15.89
CA GLY A 106 -6.49 8.86 15.31
C GLY A 106 -7.18 9.83 16.29
N ASP A 107 -7.00 11.11 16.04
CA ASP A 107 -7.65 12.16 16.84
C ASP A 107 -9.11 12.33 16.40
N PRO A 108 -10.10 12.09 17.29
CA PRO A 108 -11.52 12.32 17.01
C PRO A 108 -11.83 13.73 16.50
N ALA A 109 -11.07 14.76 16.94
CA ALA A 109 -11.28 16.12 16.47
C ALA A 109 -10.95 16.29 14.97
N THR A 110 -10.01 15.49 14.43
CA THR A 110 -9.72 15.42 12.99
C THR A 110 -10.92 14.83 12.24
N TYR A 111 -11.49 13.75 12.73
CA TYR A 111 -12.68 13.13 12.13
C TYR A 111 -13.90 14.05 12.16
N GLU A 112 -14.12 14.74 13.28
CA GLU A 112 -15.21 15.73 13.40
C GLU A 112 -15.03 16.90 12.42
N ARG A 113 -13.79 17.36 12.19
CA ARG A 113 -13.50 18.38 11.18
C ARG A 113 -13.84 17.87 9.78
N ALA A 114 -13.37 16.68 9.42
CA ALA A 114 -13.69 16.05 8.15
C ALA A 114 -15.20 15.89 7.94
N HIS A 115 -15.93 15.47 8.98
CA HIS A 115 -17.39 15.38 8.93
C HIS A 115 -18.06 16.72 8.68
N ARG A 116 -17.62 17.82 9.34
CA ARG A 116 -18.18 19.17 9.10
C ARG A 116 -17.93 19.65 7.66
N GLU A 117 -16.73 19.36 7.11
CA GLU A 117 -16.40 19.72 5.74
C GLU A 117 -17.25 18.93 4.73
N LEU A 118 -17.38 17.62 4.94
CA LEU A 118 -18.24 16.77 4.11
C LEU A 118 -19.71 17.19 4.21
N ASP A 119 -20.18 17.54 5.41
CA ASP A 119 -21.55 18.01 5.64
C ASP A 119 -21.88 19.28 4.83
N ALA A 120 -20.92 20.20 4.78
CA ALA A 120 -21.04 21.43 3.99
C ALA A 120 -20.99 21.21 2.47
N LEU A 121 -20.31 20.14 2.00
CA LEU A 121 -20.13 19.84 0.58
C LEU A 121 -21.25 18.95 0.00
N LEU A 122 -21.93 18.18 0.85
CA LEU A 122 -22.91 17.20 0.43
C LEU A 122 -24.33 17.80 0.55
N PRO A 123 -25.10 17.91 -0.56
CA PRO A 123 -26.46 18.44 -0.51
C PRO A 123 -27.45 17.39 -0.01
N GLY A 124 -28.64 17.84 0.32
CA GLY A 124 -29.80 17.02 0.65
C GLY A 124 -30.07 16.94 2.14
N ASP A 125 -31.21 16.33 2.45
CA ASP A 125 -31.68 16.06 3.81
C ASP A 125 -31.23 14.65 4.26
N GLY A 126 -31.22 14.42 5.55
CA GLY A 126 -30.80 13.16 6.13
C GLY A 126 -29.43 13.22 6.84
N SER A 127 -29.00 12.09 7.38
CA SER A 127 -27.71 11.96 8.04
C SER A 127 -26.54 12.14 7.07
N LEU A 128 -25.39 12.55 7.59
CA LEU A 128 -24.18 12.65 6.78
C LEU A 128 -23.81 11.33 6.10
N LEU A 129 -23.98 10.21 6.80
CA LEU A 129 -23.75 8.87 6.23
C LEU A 129 -24.65 8.60 5.00
N GLU A 130 -25.95 8.92 5.10
CA GLU A 130 -26.89 8.72 3.98
C GLU A 130 -26.53 9.59 2.78
N ARG A 131 -26.23 10.88 3.01
CA ARG A 131 -25.84 11.80 1.94
C ARG A 131 -24.49 11.44 1.30
N TYR A 132 -23.53 11.03 2.11
CA TYR A 132 -22.22 10.59 1.62
C TYR A 132 -22.33 9.29 0.83
N THR A 133 -23.17 8.34 1.27
CA THR A 133 -23.44 7.11 0.53
C THR A 133 -24.12 7.41 -0.79
N ALA A 134 -25.18 8.21 -0.78
CA ALA A 134 -25.88 8.62 -2.01
C ALA A 134 -24.95 9.34 -3.00
N TYR A 135 -24.09 10.23 -2.54
CA TYR A 135 -23.08 10.87 -3.38
C TYR A 135 -22.16 9.82 -4.03
N ARG A 136 -21.59 8.91 -3.23
CA ARG A 136 -20.67 7.88 -3.72
C ARG A 136 -21.31 6.95 -4.75
N ASP A 137 -22.59 6.66 -4.62
CA ASP A 137 -23.33 5.81 -5.56
C ASP A 137 -23.61 6.50 -6.89
N THR A 138 -23.59 7.85 -6.92
CA THR A 138 -23.81 8.65 -8.15
C THR A 138 -22.53 8.99 -8.89
N VAL A 139 -21.37 9.06 -8.19
CA VAL A 139 -20.09 9.47 -8.79
C VAL A 139 -19.21 8.26 -9.10
N VAL A 140 -19.77 7.26 -9.76
CA VAL A 140 -19.06 6.03 -10.16
C VAL A 140 -18.76 6.04 -11.65
N VAL A 141 -17.63 5.44 -12.02
CA VAL A 141 -17.29 5.20 -13.42
C VAL A 141 -18.29 4.19 -13.99
N PRO A 142 -19.00 4.50 -15.08
CA PRO A 142 -19.90 3.54 -15.70
C PRO A 142 -19.13 2.27 -16.09
N PRO A 143 -19.59 1.06 -15.73
CA PRO A 143 -18.83 -0.18 -15.97
C PRO A 143 -18.36 -0.35 -17.41
N GLN A 144 -19.20 0.03 -18.38
CA GLN A 144 -18.88 -0.04 -19.80
C GLN A 144 -17.80 0.96 -20.25
N ARG A 145 -17.50 1.97 -19.44
CA ARG A 145 -16.46 2.98 -19.69
C ARG A 145 -15.21 2.78 -18.86
N LEU A 146 -15.21 1.82 -17.90
CA LEU A 146 -14.12 1.64 -16.94
C LEU A 146 -12.79 1.38 -17.64
N ALA A 147 -12.73 0.43 -18.55
CA ALA A 147 -11.49 0.10 -19.26
C ALA A 147 -10.93 1.27 -20.08
N GLU A 148 -11.80 2.11 -20.63
CA GLU A 148 -11.41 3.31 -21.39
C GLU A 148 -10.89 4.39 -20.44
N ALA A 149 -11.60 4.68 -19.36
CA ALA A 149 -11.19 5.66 -18.35
C ALA A 149 -9.85 5.29 -17.70
N VAL A 150 -9.62 4.00 -17.41
CA VAL A 150 -8.34 3.50 -16.91
C VAL A 150 -7.21 3.76 -17.90
N ARG A 151 -7.42 3.48 -19.20
CA ARG A 151 -6.40 3.73 -20.24
C ARG A 151 -6.07 5.21 -20.40
N GLU A 152 -7.06 6.09 -20.40
CA GLU A 152 -6.83 7.53 -20.49
C GLU A 152 -6.02 8.05 -19.30
N TRP A 153 -6.40 7.68 -18.08
CA TRP A 153 -5.62 8.01 -16.88
C TRP A 153 -4.21 7.43 -16.93
N SER A 154 -4.06 6.17 -17.33
CA SER A 154 -2.76 5.54 -17.46
C SER A 154 -1.86 6.26 -18.47
N THR A 155 -2.40 6.64 -19.62
CA THR A 155 -1.65 7.38 -20.65
C THR A 155 -1.16 8.72 -20.11
N LEU A 156 -2.04 9.51 -19.49
CA LEU A 156 -1.70 10.80 -18.90
C LEU A 156 -0.63 10.65 -17.79
N LEU A 157 -0.86 9.73 -16.85
CA LEU A 157 0.04 9.54 -15.71
C LEU A 157 1.39 8.96 -16.14
N ARG A 158 1.42 8.02 -17.10
CA ARG A 158 2.66 7.50 -17.69
C ARG A 158 3.50 8.60 -18.31
N GLU A 159 2.87 9.48 -19.11
CA GLU A 159 3.58 10.58 -19.73
C GLU A 159 4.19 11.55 -18.71
N ARG A 160 3.44 11.92 -17.66
CA ARG A 160 3.91 12.75 -16.55
C ARG A 160 5.02 12.06 -15.78
N THR A 161 4.85 10.78 -15.47
CA THR A 161 5.83 9.98 -14.75
C THR A 161 7.14 9.88 -15.51
N ARG A 162 7.12 9.57 -16.81
CA ARG A 162 8.34 9.48 -17.63
C ARG A 162 9.10 10.82 -17.74
N ARG A 163 8.40 11.94 -17.64
CA ARG A 163 9.05 13.27 -17.58
C ARG A 163 9.73 13.54 -16.24
N ALA A 164 9.12 13.09 -15.13
CA ALA A 164 9.62 13.31 -13.78
C ALA A 164 10.65 12.23 -13.37
N PHE A 165 10.39 11.00 -13.73
CA PHE A 165 11.15 9.81 -13.35
C PHE A 165 11.43 8.96 -14.61
N PRO A 166 12.64 9.05 -15.18
CA PRO A 166 12.97 8.25 -16.37
C PRO A 166 12.72 6.75 -16.12
N LEU A 167 12.02 6.10 -17.05
CA LEU A 167 11.73 4.68 -17.04
C LEU A 167 12.40 3.99 -18.21
N PRO A 168 12.71 2.69 -18.14
CA PRO A 168 13.17 1.90 -19.28
C PRO A 168 12.21 2.02 -20.47
N ASP A 169 12.73 2.00 -21.69
CA ASP A 169 11.91 2.21 -22.88
C ASP A 169 10.91 1.08 -23.12
N GLU A 170 11.26 -0.13 -22.71
CA GLU A 170 10.46 -1.35 -22.82
C GLU A 170 9.40 -1.53 -21.72
N GLU A 171 9.31 -0.58 -20.75
CA GLU A 171 8.32 -0.70 -19.68
C GLU A 171 6.90 -0.69 -20.20
N LEU A 172 6.08 -1.56 -19.64
CA LEU A 172 4.71 -1.76 -20.08
C LEU A 172 3.78 -2.15 -18.92
N VAL A 173 2.62 -1.48 -18.85
CA VAL A 173 1.50 -1.92 -18.02
C VAL A 173 0.36 -2.36 -18.93
N GLU A 174 -0.12 -3.57 -18.70
CA GLU A 174 -1.39 -4.09 -19.25
C GLU A 174 -2.47 -4.02 -18.18
N TYR A 175 -3.71 -3.73 -18.57
CA TYR A 175 -4.84 -3.62 -17.63
C TYR A 175 -5.90 -4.67 -17.94
N ASP A 176 -6.30 -5.41 -16.92
CA ASP A 176 -7.41 -6.35 -16.97
C ASP A 176 -8.55 -5.89 -16.07
N VAL A 177 -9.78 -5.99 -16.56
CA VAL A 177 -10.98 -5.81 -15.75
C VAL A 177 -11.44 -7.20 -15.30
N VAL A 178 -11.45 -7.42 -13.99
CA VAL A 178 -11.71 -8.72 -13.36
C VAL A 178 -12.89 -8.67 -12.40
N SER A 179 -13.38 -9.84 -11.98
CA SER A 179 -14.44 -10.02 -10.99
C SER A 179 -13.99 -11.01 -9.90
N ASP A 180 -14.78 -11.14 -8.83
CA ASP A 180 -14.56 -12.06 -7.72
C ASP A 180 -13.22 -11.89 -7.00
N LYS A 181 -12.83 -10.61 -6.78
CA LYS A 181 -11.62 -10.27 -6.05
C LYS A 181 -11.94 -9.51 -4.74
N PRO A 182 -11.14 -9.69 -3.68
CA PRO A 182 -11.35 -9.00 -2.42
C PRO A 182 -10.88 -7.52 -2.44
N TRP A 183 -10.06 -7.13 -3.42
CA TRP A 183 -9.44 -5.82 -3.60
C TRP A 183 -10.07 -5.03 -4.77
N ALA A 184 -9.81 -3.72 -4.83
CA ALA A 184 -10.29 -2.83 -5.91
C ALA A 184 -9.35 -2.81 -7.13
N GLY A 185 -8.05 -2.85 -6.90
CA GLY A 185 -6.99 -2.98 -7.89
C GLY A 185 -5.85 -3.82 -7.33
N PHE A 186 -5.00 -4.34 -8.20
CA PHE A 186 -3.80 -5.08 -7.81
C PHE A 186 -2.78 -5.07 -8.94
N ASN A 187 -1.53 -4.79 -8.61
CA ASN A 187 -0.42 -4.84 -9.55
C ASN A 187 0.31 -6.18 -9.46
N TYR A 188 0.27 -6.95 -10.53
CA TYR A 188 1.13 -8.12 -10.73
C TYR A 188 2.39 -7.70 -11.48
N TYR A 189 3.48 -7.45 -10.77
CA TYR A 189 4.77 -7.19 -11.42
C TYR A 189 5.38 -8.50 -11.93
N LEU A 190 5.64 -8.55 -13.24
CA LEU A 190 6.05 -9.78 -13.95
C LEU A 190 7.56 -9.85 -14.16
N GLY A 191 8.32 -8.84 -13.73
CA GLY A 191 9.71 -8.68 -14.11
C GLY A 191 9.87 -8.15 -15.53
N GLY A 192 11.11 -7.83 -15.93
CA GLY A 192 11.38 -7.28 -17.26
C GLY A 192 10.64 -5.99 -17.55
N PHE A 193 10.43 -5.16 -16.50
CA PHE A 193 9.74 -3.88 -16.56
C PHE A 193 8.27 -3.96 -16.99
N ARG A 194 7.60 -5.07 -16.69
CA ARG A 194 6.21 -5.32 -17.08
C ARG A 194 5.32 -5.57 -15.88
N SER A 195 4.12 -4.99 -15.93
CA SER A 195 3.06 -5.29 -14.97
C SER A 195 1.75 -5.64 -15.68
N ASN A 196 0.97 -6.50 -15.04
CA ASN A 196 -0.46 -6.61 -15.29
C ASN A 196 -1.19 -5.99 -14.11
N VAL A 197 -2.01 -4.98 -14.36
CA VAL A 197 -2.85 -4.33 -13.33
C VAL A 197 -4.29 -4.79 -13.49
N ALA A 198 -4.79 -5.48 -12.49
CA ALA A 198 -6.17 -5.97 -12.48
C ALA A 198 -7.06 -4.98 -11.71
N ILE A 199 -8.16 -4.55 -12.31
CA ILE A 199 -9.18 -3.68 -11.71
C ILE A 199 -10.46 -4.47 -11.49
N ASN A 200 -10.95 -4.50 -10.26
CA ASN A 200 -12.14 -5.27 -9.89
C ASN A 200 -13.43 -4.49 -10.24
N ALA A 201 -14.18 -5.00 -11.23
CA ALA A 201 -15.44 -4.39 -11.67
C ALA A 201 -16.63 -4.62 -10.72
N ASP A 202 -16.53 -5.58 -9.78
CA ASP A 202 -17.60 -5.82 -8.79
C ASP A 202 -17.66 -4.74 -7.72
N LEU A 203 -16.59 -3.97 -7.59
CA LEU A 203 -16.53 -2.83 -6.68
C LEU A 203 -16.74 -1.54 -7.49
N PRO A 204 -17.76 -0.72 -7.17
CA PRO A 204 -17.95 0.57 -7.84
C PRO A 204 -16.71 1.44 -7.70
N VAL A 205 -16.06 1.75 -8.82
CA VAL A 205 -14.90 2.64 -8.86
C VAL A 205 -15.40 4.08 -8.90
N ALA A 206 -15.08 4.85 -7.88
CA ALA A 206 -15.46 6.26 -7.83
C ALA A 206 -14.69 7.09 -8.87
N LEU A 207 -15.37 8.04 -9.54
CA LEU A 207 -14.73 8.95 -10.51
C LEU A 207 -13.55 9.71 -9.90
N GLY A 208 -13.71 10.24 -8.68
CA GLY A 208 -12.62 10.90 -7.96
C GLY A 208 -11.57 9.94 -7.38
N GLY A 209 -11.82 8.64 -7.33
CA GLY A 209 -10.87 7.62 -6.84
C GLY A 209 -10.03 7.00 -7.94
N LEU A 210 -10.52 7.00 -9.19
CA LEU A 210 -9.82 6.32 -10.30
C LEU A 210 -8.42 6.89 -10.56
N PRO A 211 -8.16 8.22 -10.58
CA PRO A 211 -6.81 8.73 -10.78
C PRO A 211 -5.82 8.24 -9.69
N PHE A 212 -6.27 8.16 -8.44
CA PHE A 212 -5.45 7.64 -7.35
C PHE A 212 -5.20 6.15 -7.50
N LEU A 213 -6.22 5.36 -7.89
CA LEU A 213 -6.06 3.93 -8.12
C LEU A 213 -5.05 3.64 -9.25
N VAL A 214 -5.16 4.35 -10.39
CA VAL A 214 -4.21 4.18 -11.51
C VAL A 214 -2.82 4.67 -11.12
N ALA A 215 -2.69 5.76 -10.37
CA ALA A 215 -1.41 6.23 -9.87
C ALA A 215 -0.78 5.22 -8.92
N HIS A 216 -1.55 4.66 -7.99
CA HIS A 216 -1.12 3.68 -6.99
C HIS A 216 -0.59 2.40 -7.65
N GLU A 217 -1.40 1.80 -8.53
CA GLU A 217 -1.03 0.52 -9.13
C GLU A 217 0.06 0.66 -10.20
N SER A 218 0.16 1.84 -10.86
CA SER A 218 1.07 1.96 -11.99
C SER A 218 1.98 3.18 -11.97
N TYR A 219 1.52 4.38 -12.30
CA TYR A 219 2.34 5.55 -12.60
C TYR A 219 2.00 6.76 -11.70
N PRO A 220 2.85 7.13 -10.71
CA PRO A 220 4.22 6.67 -10.43
C PRO A 220 4.32 5.65 -9.27
N GLY A 221 3.26 4.89 -8.97
CA GLY A 221 3.20 3.94 -7.87
C GLY A 221 3.98 2.64 -8.10
N HIS A 222 3.37 1.51 -7.74
CA HIS A 222 4.03 0.19 -7.68
C HIS A 222 4.78 -0.22 -8.95
N HIS A 223 4.18 -0.05 -10.14
CA HIS A 223 4.89 -0.39 -11.38
C HIS A 223 6.17 0.45 -11.56
N THR A 224 6.07 1.76 -11.34
CA THR A 224 7.22 2.67 -11.47
C THR A 224 8.32 2.32 -10.48
N GLU A 225 7.98 2.08 -9.22
CA GLU A 225 8.92 1.66 -8.18
C GLU A 225 9.66 0.38 -8.59
N ARG A 226 8.92 -0.64 -9.02
CA ARG A 226 9.50 -1.92 -9.44
C ARG A 226 10.43 -1.77 -10.65
N CYS A 227 10.03 -1.00 -11.65
CA CYS A 227 10.87 -0.73 -12.82
C CYS A 227 12.18 -0.02 -12.45
N ARG A 228 12.10 0.99 -11.59
CA ARG A 228 13.27 1.77 -11.16
C ARG A 228 14.21 0.92 -10.31
N LYS A 229 13.69 0.18 -9.34
CA LYS A 229 14.49 -0.74 -8.50
C LYS A 229 15.12 -1.84 -9.35
N GLN A 230 14.39 -2.45 -10.26
CA GLN A 230 14.96 -3.47 -11.16
C GLN A 230 16.06 -2.89 -12.07
N ALA A 231 15.91 -1.66 -12.56
CA ALA A 231 16.91 -1.01 -13.41
C ALA A 231 18.18 -0.62 -12.63
N GLY A 232 18.04 -0.14 -11.41
CA GLY A 232 19.14 0.42 -10.61
C GLY A 232 19.78 -0.56 -9.62
N LEU A 233 19.04 -1.59 -9.17
CA LEU A 233 19.41 -2.46 -8.06
C LEU A 233 19.32 -3.96 -8.43
N SER A 234 19.47 -4.31 -9.71
CA SER A 234 19.31 -5.69 -10.22
C SER A 234 20.28 -6.73 -9.61
N ASP A 235 21.37 -6.27 -9.00
CA ASP A 235 22.35 -7.15 -8.35
C ASP A 235 21.96 -7.54 -6.90
N LEU A 236 20.80 -7.05 -6.42
CA LEU A 236 20.32 -7.29 -5.07
C LEU A 236 19.20 -8.35 -5.07
N PRO A 237 19.51 -9.63 -4.83
CA PRO A 237 18.54 -10.73 -4.93
C PRO A 237 17.39 -10.60 -3.93
N GLU A 238 17.56 -9.90 -2.82
CA GLU A 238 16.50 -9.63 -1.86
C GLU A 238 15.37 -8.76 -2.40
N LEU A 239 15.57 -8.05 -3.51
CA LEU A 239 14.53 -7.27 -4.20
C LEU A 239 13.75 -8.07 -5.26
N ASP A 240 14.14 -9.31 -5.51
CA ASP A 240 13.39 -10.22 -6.39
C ASP A 240 12.15 -10.80 -5.70
N ILE A 241 12.06 -10.71 -4.37
CA ILE A 241 10.96 -11.23 -3.58
C ILE A 241 10.27 -10.12 -2.81
N TRP A 242 8.93 -10.10 -2.85
CA TRP A 242 8.12 -9.19 -2.06
C TRP A 242 7.31 -9.99 -1.06
N LEU A 243 7.43 -9.64 0.20
CA LEU A 243 6.82 -10.38 1.30
C LEU A 243 5.83 -9.53 2.06
N VAL A 244 4.67 -10.07 2.32
CA VAL A 244 3.71 -9.48 3.28
C VAL A 244 4.36 -9.45 4.67
N ASN A 245 3.96 -8.50 5.52
CA ASN A 245 4.47 -8.32 6.88
C ASN A 245 5.98 -7.98 6.96
N THR A 246 6.43 -7.14 6.06
CA THR A 246 7.79 -6.59 6.06
C THR A 246 7.79 -5.06 5.94
N PRO A 247 8.85 -4.36 6.41
CA PRO A 247 8.89 -2.89 6.42
C PRO A 247 8.78 -2.25 5.04
N GLU A 248 9.18 -2.97 3.99
CA GLU A 248 9.10 -2.51 2.61
C GLU A 248 7.67 -2.10 2.22
N ASN A 249 6.64 -2.82 2.74
CA ASN A 249 5.25 -2.51 2.41
C ASN A 249 4.81 -1.12 2.89
N VAL A 250 5.33 -0.62 4.01
CA VAL A 250 5.01 0.74 4.48
C VAL A 250 5.45 1.79 3.47
N LEU A 251 6.65 1.62 2.92
CA LEU A 251 7.19 2.55 1.94
C LEU A 251 6.48 2.41 0.60
N ALA A 252 6.20 1.19 0.17
CA ALA A 252 5.52 0.92 -1.09
C ALA A 252 4.09 1.46 -1.12
N GLU A 253 3.29 1.17 -0.08
CA GLU A 253 1.93 1.67 0.01
C GLU A 253 1.91 3.20 0.17
N GLY A 254 2.80 3.74 1.00
CA GLY A 254 2.89 5.18 1.20
C GLY A 254 3.32 5.94 -0.06
N LEU A 255 4.30 5.43 -0.81
CA LEU A 255 4.72 6.06 -2.06
C LEU A 255 3.62 5.97 -3.13
N ALA A 256 2.93 4.83 -3.23
CA ALA A 256 1.86 4.63 -4.19
C ALA A 256 0.68 5.59 -3.93
N ASP A 257 0.29 5.78 -2.65
CA ASP A 257 -0.74 6.72 -2.24
C ASP A 257 -0.36 8.20 -2.48
N LEU A 258 0.94 8.51 -2.52
CA LEU A 258 1.43 9.87 -2.78
C LEU A 258 1.80 10.14 -4.25
N GLY A 259 1.46 9.24 -5.15
CA GLY A 259 1.82 9.32 -6.57
C GLY A 259 1.40 10.63 -7.23
N LEU A 260 0.16 11.08 -7.05
CA LEU A 260 -0.30 12.35 -7.64
C LEU A 260 0.44 13.56 -7.05
N THR A 261 0.76 13.53 -5.75
CA THR A 261 1.58 14.57 -5.10
C THR A 261 2.99 14.60 -5.69
N ALA A 262 3.60 13.43 -5.92
CA ALA A 262 4.92 13.33 -6.54
C ALA A 262 4.98 13.90 -7.96
N LEU A 263 3.86 13.86 -8.69
CA LEU A 263 3.71 14.44 -10.02
C LEU A 263 3.25 15.91 -9.99
N GLU A 264 3.13 16.53 -8.80
CA GLU A 264 2.62 17.91 -8.64
C GLU A 264 1.28 18.09 -9.36
N LEU A 265 0.35 17.12 -9.19
CA LEU A 265 -0.96 17.08 -9.82
C LEU A 265 -2.06 17.44 -8.79
N GLU A 266 -1.91 18.59 -8.14
CA GLU A 266 -2.88 19.09 -7.16
C GLU A 266 -4.21 19.47 -7.81
N ASP A 267 -4.20 19.85 -9.09
CA ASP A 267 -5.36 20.18 -9.92
C ASP A 267 -6.05 18.95 -10.54
N TRP A 268 -5.77 17.75 -10.01
CA TRP A 268 -6.29 16.48 -10.54
C TRP A 268 -7.82 16.50 -10.76
N GLY A 269 -8.56 17.25 -9.95
CA GLY A 269 -10.01 17.35 -10.09
C GLY A 269 -10.43 18.02 -11.42
N ALA A 270 -9.77 19.10 -11.81
CA ALA A 270 -10.01 19.76 -13.09
C ALA A 270 -9.60 18.85 -14.25
N VAL A 271 -8.43 18.23 -14.14
CA VAL A 271 -7.96 17.24 -15.15
C VAL A 271 -8.94 16.08 -15.28
N ALA A 272 -9.47 15.57 -14.17
CA ALA A 272 -10.48 14.51 -14.17
C ALA A 272 -11.77 14.96 -14.87
N GLN A 273 -12.23 16.18 -14.61
CA GLN A 273 -13.43 16.72 -15.23
C GLN A 273 -13.30 16.76 -16.76
N ASP A 274 -12.18 17.27 -17.26
CA ASP A 274 -11.93 17.38 -18.71
C ASP A 274 -11.81 15.99 -19.34
N LEU A 275 -11.01 15.09 -18.77
CA LEU A 275 -10.83 13.72 -19.24
C LEU A 275 -12.18 12.97 -19.29
N TYR A 276 -12.99 13.09 -18.25
CA TYR A 276 -14.29 12.42 -18.20
C TYR A 276 -15.30 13.05 -19.16
N ALA A 277 -15.23 14.37 -19.41
CA ALA A 277 -16.08 15.03 -20.40
C ALA A 277 -15.81 14.48 -21.82
N ASP A 278 -14.55 14.25 -22.18
CA ASP A 278 -14.17 13.61 -23.45
C ASP A 278 -14.73 12.18 -23.58
N LEU A 279 -14.91 11.50 -22.46
CA LEU A 279 -15.55 10.18 -22.38
C LEU A 279 -17.09 10.24 -22.29
N GLY A 280 -17.69 11.44 -22.32
CA GLY A 280 -19.13 11.62 -22.13
C GLY A 280 -19.63 11.33 -20.72
N ILE A 281 -18.76 11.44 -19.71
CA ILE A 281 -19.08 11.24 -18.30
C ILE A 281 -19.09 12.59 -17.60
N ALA A 282 -20.19 12.92 -16.93
CA ALA A 282 -20.29 14.16 -16.16
C ALA A 282 -19.60 13.99 -14.78
N PHE A 283 -18.69 14.89 -14.46
CA PHE A 283 -18.03 14.95 -13.17
C PHE A 283 -17.74 16.40 -12.77
N ASP A 284 -18.13 16.78 -11.57
CA ASP A 284 -17.77 18.06 -10.96
C ASP A 284 -16.42 17.88 -10.24
N GLY A 285 -15.35 18.22 -10.97
CA GLY A 285 -13.98 17.96 -10.52
C GLY A 285 -13.58 18.77 -9.29
N GLU A 286 -14.01 20.05 -9.20
CA GLU A 286 -13.70 20.90 -8.03
C GLU A 286 -14.35 20.33 -6.76
N ARG A 287 -15.65 20.03 -6.86
CA ARG A 287 -16.38 19.46 -5.73
C ARG A 287 -15.86 18.07 -5.38
N GLY A 288 -15.58 17.23 -6.37
CA GLY A 288 -15.00 15.90 -6.18
C GLY A 288 -13.67 15.95 -5.45
N ALA A 289 -12.77 16.87 -5.81
CA ALA A 289 -11.49 17.07 -5.15
C ALA A 289 -11.64 17.54 -3.70
N ARG A 290 -12.55 18.46 -3.42
CA ARG A 290 -12.84 18.92 -2.05
C ARG A 290 -13.40 17.80 -1.17
N ILE A 291 -14.31 16.98 -1.70
CA ILE A 291 -14.86 15.83 -0.98
C ILE A 291 -13.78 14.78 -0.73
N ALA A 292 -12.93 14.48 -1.73
CA ALA A 292 -11.82 13.55 -1.56
C ALA A 292 -10.82 14.02 -0.50
N SER A 293 -10.48 15.32 -0.49
CA SER A 293 -9.62 15.95 0.50
C SER A 293 -10.21 15.81 1.92
N ALA A 294 -11.48 16.16 2.11
CA ALA A 294 -12.14 16.03 3.41
C ALA A 294 -12.25 14.58 3.88
N ALA A 295 -12.47 13.63 2.96
CA ALA A 295 -12.57 12.22 3.29
C ALA A 295 -11.22 11.55 3.56
N LYS A 296 -10.10 12.13 3.14
CA LYS A 296 -8.75 11.55 3.32
C LYS A 296 -8.44 11.27 4.78
N ASP A 297 -8.77 12.20 5.68
CA ASP A 297 -8.54 12.07 7.12
C ASP A 297 -9.31 10.89 7.74
N LEU A 298 -10.42 10.47 7.13
CA LEU A 298 -11.21 9.32 7.58
C LEU A 298 -10.56 7.97 7.24
N GLY A 299 -9.51 7.95 6.43
CA GLY A 299 -8.76 6.74 6.10
C GLY A 299 -8.15 6.06 7.33
N ALA A 300 -7.71 6.84 8.32
CA ALA A 300 -7.12 6.35 9.56
C ALA A 300 -8.09 5.55 10.45
N VAL A 301 -9.39 5.73 10.30
CA VAL A 301 -10.41 5.03 11.09
C VAL A 301 -10.34 3.51 10.91
N ARG A 302 -9.83 3.00 9.77
CA ARG A 302 -9.62 1.56 9.57
C ARG A 302 -8.50 1.03 10.44
N GLN A 303 -7.43 1.80 10.61
CA GLN A 303 -6.34 1.49 11.55
C GLN A 303 -6.86 1.52 12.99
N ASP A 304 -7.69 2.51 13.34
CA ASP A 304 -8.32 2.56 14.66
C ASP A 304 -9.12 1.29 14.94
N ALA A 305 -9.91 0.82 13.98
CA ALA A 305 -10.68 -0.42 14.13
C ALA A 305 -9.77 -1.63 14.40
N ALA A 306 -8.62 -1.74 13.70
CA ALA A 306 -7.63 -2.79 13.96
C ALA A 306 -7.04 -2.69 15.38
N ILE A 307 -6.64 -1.49 15.81
CA ILE A 307 -6.10 -1.24 17.16
C ILE A 307 -7.15 -1.56 18.23
N LEU A 308 -8.39 -1.09 18.06
CA LEU A 308 -9.48 -1.35 18.99
C LEU A 308 -9.74 -2.85 19.15
N MET A 309 -9.77 -3.61 18.06
CA MET A 309 -10.01 -5.06 18.11
C MET A 309 -8.83 -5.81 18.72
N HIS A 310 -7.62 -5.55 18.28
CA HIS A 310 -6.47 -6.40 18.56
C HIS A 310 -5.61 -5.94 19.74
N ALA A 311 -5.61 -4.64 20.07
CA ALA A 311 -4.88 -4.10 21.20
C ALA A 311 -5.77 -3.71 22.37
N SER A 312 -7.06 -3.36 22.13
CA SER A 312 -7.98 -2.89 23.19
C SER A 312 -9.12 -3.89 23.49
N GLY A 313 -9.20 -5.02 22.79
CA GLY A 313 -10.19 -6.08 23.04
C GLY A 313 -11.63 -5.72 22.64
N ALA A 314 -11.82 -4.76 21.72
CA ALA A 314 -13.14 -4.45 21.19
C ALA A 314 -13.71 -5.62 20.37
N SER A 315 -15.03 -5.83 20.46
CA SER A 315 -15.69 -6.84 19.66
C SER A 315 -15.78 -6.41 18.18
N PRO A 316 -15.96 -7.37 17.24
CA PRO A 316 -16.20 -7.05 15.83
C PRO A 316 -17.34 -6.03 15.63
N GLU A 317 -18.44 -6.15 16.38
CA GLU A 317 -19.59 -5.24 16.31
C GLU A 317 -19.25 -3.82 16.80
N GLN A 318 -18.36 -3.71 17.79
CA GLN A 318 -17.86 -2.41 18.25
C GLN A 318 -16.96 -1.76 17.19
N ALA A 319 -16.14 -2.54 16.52
CA ALA A 319 -15.32 -2.07 15.40
C ALA A 319 -16.19 -1.65 14.19
N GLU A 320 -17.23 -2.42 13.86
CA GLU A 320 -18.22 -2.04 12.83
C GLU A 320 -18.91 -0.72 13.17
N ALA A 321 -19.34 -0.54 14.42
CA ALA A 321 -19.96 0.70 14.89
C ALA A 321 -18.97 1.89 14.80
N HIS A 322 -17.70 1.69 15.14
CA HIS A 322 -16.65 2.68 14.98
C HIS A 322 -16.44 3.10 13.52
N LEU A 323 -16.35 2.13 12.61
CA LEU A 323 -16.25 2.35 11.17
C LEU A 323 -17.47 3.07 10.59
N ALA A 324 -18.68 2.67 10.99
CA ALA A 324 -19.91 3.32 10.56
C ALA A 324 -19.96 4.79 11.02
N ARG A 325 -19.60 5.05 12.27
CA ARG A 325 -19.60 6.39 12.85
C ARG A 325 -18.57 7.30 12.20
N TRP A 326 -17.31 6.89 12.19
CA TRP A 326 -16.18 7.78 11.87
C TRP A 326 -15.74 7.71 10.42
N ALA A 327 -15.74 6.51 9.79
CA ALA A 327 -15.40 6.34 8.37
C ALA A 327 -16.61 6.46 7.44
N LEU A 328 -17.80 6.77 7.96
CA LEU A 328 -19.04 6.87 7.18
C LEU A 328 -19.27 5.63 6.29
N GLN A 329 -19.02 4.45 6.84
CA GLN A 329 -19.22 3.20 6.15
C GLN A 329 -20.63 2.66 6.34
N SER A 330 -21.25 2.19 5.26
CA SER A 330 -22.50 1.42 5.38
C SER A 330 -22.26 0.13 6.17
N PRO A 331 -23.31 -0.48 6.77
CA PRO A 331 -23.15 -1.72 7.55
C PRO A 331 -22.44 -2.84 6.79
N ASP A 332 -22.74 -3.01 5.49
CA ASP A 332 -22.10 -4.04 4.65
C ASP A 332 -20.62 -3.79 4.43
N ARG A 333 -20.22 -2.53 4.26
CA ARG A 333 -18.82 -2.13 4.12
C ARG A 333 -18.05 -2.28 5.43
N ALA A 334 -18.64 -1.89 6.55
CA ALA A 334 -18.05 -2.06 7.87
C ALA A 334 -17.78 -3.55 8.16
N ARG A 335 -18.75 -4.44 7.88
CA ARG A 335 -18.55 -5.89 8.01
C ARG A 335 -17.42 -6.43 7.12
N LYS A 336 -17.34 -5.99 5.85
CA LYS A 336 -16.22 -6.38 4.96
C LYS A 336 -14.88 -5.91 5.51
N THR A 337 -14.79 -4.68 5.99
CA THR A 337 -13.58 -4.14 6.61
C THR A 337 -13.17 -4.97 7.84
N VAL A 338 -14.11 -5.26 8.74
CA VAL A 338 -13.85 -6.08 9.93
C VAL A 338 -13.42 -7.49 9.56
N SER A 339 -14.06 -8.11 8.55
CA SER A 339 -13.64 -9.43 8.06
C SER A 339 -12.18 -9.43 7.57
N PHE A 340 -11.74 -8.40 6.88
CA PHE A 340 -10.33 -8.24 6.49
C PHE A 340 -9.42 -8.10 7.71
N LEU A 341 -9.82 -7.29 8.70
CA LEU A 341 -9.05 -7.06 9.94
C LEU A 341 -8.96 -8.30 10.84
N THR A 342 -9.83 -9.30 10.67
CA THR A 342 -9.77 -10.56 11.42
C THR A 342 -8.84 -11.60 10.79
N HIS A 343 -8.43 -11.40 9.54
CA HIS A 343 -7.55 -12.35 8.84
C HIS A 343 -6.14 -12.34 9.42
N PRO A 344 -5.57 -13.48 9.84
CA PRO A 344 -4.27 -13.52 10.53
C PRO A 344 -3.13 -12.87 9.76
N LEU A 345 -3.09 -13.04 8.43
CA LEU A 345 -2.06 -12.48 7.57
C LEU A 345 -2.24 -10.97 7.34
N TRP A 346 -3.50 -10.49 7.24
CA TRP A 346 -3.81 -9.14 6.78
C TRP A 346 -4.19 -8.16 7.90
N ARG A 347 -4.43 -8.64 9.13
CA ARG A 347 -4.93 -7.80 10.24
C ARG A 347 -4.05 -6.59 10.55
N ALA A 348 -2.73 -6.74 10.40
CA ALA A 348 -1.77 -5.66 10.60
C ALA A 348 -1.54 -4.80 9.35
N TYR A 349 -1.85 -5.33 8.15
CA TYR A 349 -1.51 -4.71 6.88
C TYR A 349 -2.16 -3.34 6.66
N MET A 350 -3.37 -3.13 7.19
CA MET A 350 -4.06 -1.83 7.08
C MET A 350 -3.26 -0.66 7.64
N THR A 351 -2.31 -0.92 8.55
CA THR A 351 -1.46 0.13 9.11
C THR A 351 -0.44 0.65 8.10
N THR A 352 -0.08 -0.12 7.07
CA THR A 352 0.88 0.28 6.03
C THR A 352 0.41 1.50 5.25
N TYR A 353 -0.88 1.55 4.88
CA TYR A 353 -1.48 2.68 4.17
C TYR A 353 -1.43 3.97 5.02
N VAL A 354 -1.88 3.88 6.28
CA VAL A 354 -1.98 5.06 7.15
C VAL A 354 -0.61 5.55 7.56
N GLU A 355 0.23 4.66 8.09
CA GLU A 355 1.56 5.03 8.59
C GLU A 355 2.53 5.32 7.45
N GLY A 356 2.41 4.63 6.31
CA GLY A 356 3.19 4.91 5.11
C GLY A 356 2.90 6.31 4.56
N ALA A 357 1.64 6.63 4.33
CA ALA A 357 1.26 7.97 3.88
C ALA A 357 1.69 9.06 4.87
N ARG A 358 1.54 8.82 6.20
CA ARG A 358 1.94 9.77 7.24
C ARG A 358 3.45 10.00 7.27
N LEU A 359 4.22 8.92 7.30
CA LEU A 359 5.69 8.99 7.32
C LEU A 359 6.23 9.68 6.08
N LEU A 360 5.78 9.23 4.90
CA LEU A 360 6.30 9.73 3.65
C LEU A 360 5.84 11.17 3.35
N SER A 361 4.61 11.55 3.71
CA SER A 361 4.20 12.97 3.60
C SER A 361 5.10 13.86 4.45
N ALA A 362 5.30 13.53 5.72
CA ALA A 362 6.16 14.30 6.61
C ALA A 362 7.62 14.36 6.08
N TRP A 363 8.13 13.22 5.57
CA TRP A 363 9.47 13.16 5.03
C TRP A 363 9.62 13.95 3.73
N LEU A 364 8.64 13.90 2.81
CA LEU A 364 8.64 14.70 1.59
C LEU A 364 8.54 16.23 1.91
N ASP A 365 7.75 16.59 2.92
CA ASP A 365 7.59 17.99 3.35
C ASP A 365 8.86 18.54 4.00
N ALA A 366 9.63 17.70 4.67
CA ALA A 366 10.93 18.08 5.27
C ALA A 366 12.07 18.19 4.24
N ARG A 367 11.76 18.21 2.94
CA ARG A 367 12.77 18.44 1.88
C ARG A 367 13.44 19.80 2.00
N PRO A 368 14.69 19.95 1.51
CA PRO A 368 15.37 21.22 1.50
C PRO A 368 14.56 22.31 0.79
N ALA A 369 14.61 23.53 1.31
CA ALA A 369 13.91 24.66 0.71
C ALA A 369 14.37 24.90 -0.73
N GLY A 370 13.39 24.99 -1.65
CA GLY A 370 13.63 25.20 -3.08
C GLY A 370 13.82 23.93 -3.90
N SER A 371 13.88 22.73 -3.27
CA SER A 371 13.84 21.45 -4.00
C SER A 371 12.40 21.05 -4.33
N ARG A 372 12.23 20.35 -5.46
CA ARG A 372 10.92 19.82 -5.86
C ARG A 372 10.61 18.53 -5.10
N VAL A 373 9.32 18.28 -4.88
CA VAL A 373 8.88 17.04 -4.20
C VAL A 373 9.34 15.79 -4.96
N GLY A 374 9.29 15.81 -6.30
CA GLY A 374 9.74 14.71 -7.16
C GLY A 374 11.21 14.34 -6.98
N GLU A 375 12.10 15.30 -6.68
CA GLU A 375 13.53 15.01 -6.43
C GLU A 375 13.70 14.12 -5.17
N ARG A 376 12.94 14.41 -4.12
CA ARG A 376 12.97 13.58 -2.91
C ARG A 376 12.23 12.27 -3.09
N PHE A 377 11.11 12.28 -3.82
CA PHE A 377 10.34 11.08 -4.16
C PHE A 377 11.17 10.08 -4.97
N ALA A 378 12.06 10.55 -5.87
CA ALA A 378 12.95 9.68 -6.64
C ALA A 378 13.81 8.75 -5.75
N ARG A 379 14.20 9.19 -4.54
CA ARG A 379 14.91 8.33 -3.60
C ARG A 379 14.09 7.10 -3.18
N LEU A 380 12.76 7.23 -3.03
CA LEU A 380 11.88 6.10 -2.72
C LEU A 380 11.86 5.08 -3.86
N LEU A 381 11.99 5.55 -5.10
CA LEU A 381 12.02 4.70 -6.28
C LEU A 381 13.38 4.01 -6.51
N ASP A 382 14.49 4.64 -6.10
CA ASP A 382 15.84 4.27 -6.51
C ASP A 382 16.69 3.66 -5.40
N GLU A 383 16.33 3.90 -4.11
CA GLU A 383 17.15 3.46 -2.98
C GLU A 383 16.47 2.35 -2.19
N GLN A 384 17.28 1.56 -1.51
CA GLN A 384 16.82 0.53 -0.57
C GLN A 384 16.63 1.17 0.83
N LEU A 385 15.51 1.86 1.00
CA LEU A 385 15.18 2.60 2.22
C LEU A 385 14.40 1.75 3.23
N THR A 386 14.37 2.22 4.47
CA THR A 386 13.56 1.62 5.55
C THR A 386 12.74 2.70 6.27
N PRO A 387 11.56 2.36 6.83
CA PRO A 387 10.77 3.31 7.62
C PRO A 387 11.55 3.88 8.80
N ALA A 388 12.33 3.05 9.50
CA ALA A 388 13.19 3.51 10.59
C ALA A 388 14.28 4.48 10.13
N GLY A 389 14.88 4.25 8.94
CA GLY A 389 15.86 5.16 8.34
C GLY A 389 15.26 6.51 8.03
N LEU A 390 14.06 6.55 7.41
CA LEU A 390 13.36 7.80 7.11
C LEU A 390 12.92 8.54 8.38
N ALA A 391 12.48 7.82 9.41
CA ALA A 391 12.15 8.42 10.70
C ALA A 391 13.39 9.03 11.37
N ALA A 392 14.55 8.40 11.25
CA ALA A 392 15.81 8.97 11.74
C ALA A 392 16.24 10.24 10.97
N GLU A 393 16.03 10.27 9.63
CA GLU A 393 16.26 11.49 8.84
C GLU A 393 15.34 12.67 9.26
N LEU A 394 14.11 12.37 9.69
CA LEU A 394 13.17 13.39 10.19
C LEU A 394 13.55 13.94 11.57
N ALA A 395 14.26 13.15 12.37
CA ALA A 395 14.67 13.53 13.72
C ALA A 395 16.01 14.27 13.76
N ALA A 396 16.77 14.28 12.66
CA ALA A 396 18.10 14.90 12.55
C ALA A 396 18.03 16.38 12.15
#